data_a8714bf17fc5c366e0c309fa233a370c
#
_entry.id   a8714bf17fc5c366e0c309fa233a370c
#
_cell.length_a   1.000
_cell.length_b   1.000
_cell.length_c   1.000
_cell.angle_alpha   90.00
_cell.angle_beta   90.00
_cell.angle_gamma   90.00
#
_symmetry.space_group_name_H-M   'P 1'
#
loop_
_entity.id
_entity.type
_entity.pdbx_description
1 polymer ?
#
loop_
_entity_poly.entity_id
_entity_poly.type
_entity_poly.pdbx_seq_one_letter_code
_entity_poly.pdbx_strand_id
1 'polypeptide(L)'
;MITLLVEDDRDLAANIGEFLELIGHRVDYATDGLSARRLCSDNRYDAIILDVGLPGASGLDVCRWLRREARCSTPVLMLTARDLETDLLAGFEAGADDYLRKPFSLKELAARLGAITRRGRRGSGVLSVSDLELDVDTLTVRRGGLKRTLTPSGLRILEFLMRASPAVVSREQLVEFLWGETAPASDAALRAHIHLLRQAVDPPEFPRLLHTIHGVGYRLASDSDAC
;
A
#
# COMPACT_ATOMS: atom_id res chain seq x y z
N MET A 1 -11.74 13.31 3.70
CA MET A 1 -11.06 12.19 4.39
C MET A 1 -10.50 12.67 5.71
N ILE A 2 -10.39 11.80 6.71
CA ILE A 2 -9.66 12.08 7.95
C ILE A 2 -8.24 11.52 7.80
N THR A 3 -7.24 12.40 7.83
CA THR A 3 -5.84 12.07 7.57
C THR A 3 -5.00 12.35 8.81
N LEU A 4 -4.18 11.41 9.25
CA LEU A 4 -3.15 11.66 10.24
C LEU A 4 -1.86 12.06 9.53
N LEU A 5 -1.30 13.21 9.87
CA LEU A 5 -0.01 13.68 9.40
C LEU A 5 1.01 13.60 10.53
N VAL A 6 2.06 12.81 10.33
CA VAL A 6 3.14 12.59 11.29
C VAL A 6 4.44 13.14 10.71
N GLU A 7 4.84 14.31 11.17
CA GLU A 7 6.00 15.07 10.68
C GLU A 7 6.52 15.93 11.83
N ASP A 8 7.82 15.94 12.08
CA ASP A 8 8.45 16.71 13.14
C ASP A 8 8.83 18.13 12.70
N ASP A 9 9.02 18.35 11.39
CA ASP A 9 9.18 19.68 10.80
C ASP A 9 7.82 20.39 10.76
N ARG A 10 7.68 21.41 11.63
CA ARG A 10 6.42 22.15 11.79
C ARG A 10 6.02 22.95 10.55
N ASP A 11 6.98 23.49 9.83
CA ASP A 11 6.72 24.30 8.64
C ASP A 11 6.24 23.40 7.49
N LEU A 12 6.88 22.24 7.33
CA LEU A 12 6.46 21.25 6.35
C LEU A 12 5.08 20.67 6.72
N ALA A 13 4.86 20.35 7.99
CA ALA A 13 3.56 19.84 8.48
C ALA A 13 2.43 20.85 8.25
N ALA A 14 2.67 22.15 8.54
CA ALA A 14 1.70 23.21 8.29
C ALA A 14 1.37 23.31 6.78
N ASN A 15 2.38 23.37 5.92
CA ASN A 15 2.20 23.45 4.47
C ASN A 15 1.40 22.28 3.91
N ILE A 16 1.71 21.04 4.35
CA ILE A 16 0.97 19.85 3.92
C ILE A 16 -0.47 19.92 4.44
N GLY A 17 -0.65 20.24 5.71
CA GLY A 17 -1.95 20.28 6.36
C GLY A 17 -2.89 21.31 5.74
N GLU A 18 -2.45 22.57 5.59
CA GLU A 18 -3.21 23.63 4.94
C GLU A 18 -3.65 23.23 3.52
N PHE A 19 -2.76 22.62 2.76
CA PHE A 19 -3.10 22.15 1.42
C PHE A 19 -4.14 21.02 1.44
N LEU A 20 -3.99 20.05 2.34
CA LEU A 20 -4.96 18.94 2.46
C LEU A 20 -6.32 19.44 2.93
N GLU A 21 -6.38 20.39 3.87
CA GLU A 21 -7.61 21.02 4.34
C GLU A 21 -8.29 21.81 3.21
N LEU A 22 -7.52 22.53 2.40
CA LEU A 22 -8.03 23.24 1.21
C LEU A 22 -8.74 22.31 0.22
N ILE A 23 -8.27 21.07 0.09
CA ILE A 23 -8.89 20.05 -0.78
C ILE A 23 -9.90 19.16 -0.05
N GLY A 24 -10.36 19.57 1.15
CA GLY A 24 -11.45 18.96 1.88
C GLY A 24 -11.10 17.77 2.78
N HIS A 25 -9.83 17.65 3.20
CA HIS A 25 -9.44 16.72 4.25
C HIS A 25 -9.63 17.36 5.64
N ARG A 26 -9.82 16.53 6.65
CA ARG A 26 -9.59 16.89 8.04
C ARG A 26 -8.26 16.29 8.45
N VAL A 27 -7.36 17.09 9.01
CA VAL A 27 -6.01 16.67 9.35
C VAL A 27 -5.79 16.70 10.86
N ASP A 28 -5.37 15.58 11.42
CA ASP A 28 -4.84 15.49 12.78
C ASP A 28 -3.30 15.40 12.67
N TYR A 29 -2.59 15.97 13.66
CA TYR A 29 -1.13 16.11 13.62
C TYR A 29 -0.46 15.35 14.75
N ALA A 30 0.69 14.73 14.44
CA ALA A 30 1.63 14.19 15.40
C ALA A 30 3.06 14.60 15.00
N THR A 31 3.91 14.86 15.99
CA THR A 31 5.29 15.32 15.78
C THR A 31 6.32 14.23 16.07
N ASP A 32 5.88 13.05 16.50
CA ASP A 32 6.74 11.92 16.87
C ASP A 32 5.98 10.59 16.78
N GLY A 33 6.74 9.49 16.81
CA GLY A 33 6.16 8.15 16.67
C GLY A 33 5.28 7.71 17.84
N LEU A 34 5.50 8.21 19.05
CA LEU A 34 4.71 7.84 20.22
C LEU A 34 3.31 8.48 20.16
N SER A 35 3.26 9.77 19.86
CA SER A 35 2.00 10.51 19.64
C SER A 35 1.21 9.93 18.47
N ALA A 36 1.89 9.53 17.39
CA ALA A 36 1.26 8.86 16.25
C ALA A 36 0.58 7.54 16.66
N ARG A 37 1.28 6.69 17.41
CA ARG A 37 0.71 5.42 17.92
C ARG A 37 -0.51 5.65 18.79
N ARG A 38 -0.44 6.61 19.71
CA ARG A 38 -1.55 6.99 20.57
C ARG A 38 -2.76 7.43 19.76
N LEU A 39 -2.58 8.36 18.82
CA LEU A 39 -3.67 8.85 17.97
C LEU A 39 -4.29 7.72 17.14
N CYS A 40 -3.48 6.80 16.60
CA CYS A 40 -3.97 5.63 15.87
C CYS A 40 -4.70 4.60 16.75
N SER A 41 -4.42 4.55 18.06
CA SER A 41 -5.14 3.71 19.01
C SER A 41 -6.52 4.29 19.34
N ASP A 42 -6.60 5.61 19.48
CA ASP A 42 -7.79 6.32 19.94
C ASP A 42 -8.75 6.70 18.81
N ASN A 43 -8.25 6.82 17.58
CA ASN A 43 -9.00 7.33 16.42
C ASN A 43 -8.91 6.40 15.22
N ARG A 44 -9.83 6.63 14.24
CA ARG A 44 -9.80 5.98 12.91
C ARG A 44 -9.47 7.00 11.85
N TYR A 45 -8.52 6.66 11.00
CA TYR A 45 -8.06 7.49 9.89
C TYR A 45 -8.32 6.80 8.56
N ASP A 46 -8.60 7.58 7.52
CA ASP A 46 -8.73 7.10 6.14
C ASP A 46 -7.36 6.92 5.49
N ALA A 47 -6.36 7.71 5.93
CA ALA A 47 -4.97 7.62 5.50
C ALA A 47 -4.02 8.15 6.59
N ILE A 48 -2.77 7.70 6.53
CA ILE A 48 -1.67 8.18 7.36
C ILE A 48 -0.54 8.65 6.44
N ILE A 49 -0.07 9.89 6.65
CA ILE A 49 1.16 10.40 6.06
C ILE A 49 2.21 10.35 7.16
N LEU A 50 3.35 9.71 6.91
CA LEU A 50 4.30 9.34 7.96
C LEU A 50 5.73 9.61 7.52
N ASP A 51 6.40 10.56 8.17
CA ASP A 51 7.82 10.77 7.93
C ASP A 51 8.65 9.60 8.47
N VAL A 52 9.65 9.20 7.71
CA VAL A 52 10.62 8.15 8.12
C VAL A 52 11.54 8.69 9.20
N GLY A 53 11.93 9.97 9.13
CA GLY A 53 12.97 10.61 9.93
C GLY A 53 12.54 11.10 11.32
N LEU A 54 11.45 10.56 11.88
CA LEU A 54 10.90 11.03 13.16
C LEU A 54 11.89 10.85 14.33
N PRO A 55 11.86 11.77 15.30
CA PRO A 55 12.65 11.64 16.52
C PRO A 55 12.15 10.48 17.39
N GLY A 56 13.08 9.76 18.00
CA GLY A 56 12.80 8.63 18.89
C GLY A 56 12.47 7.36 18.12
N ALA A 57 11.20 7.07 17.90
CA ALA A 57 10.77 5.93 17.09
C ALA A 57 10.65 6.34 15.62
N SER A 58 11.41 5.69 14.74
CA SER A 58 11.36 5.98 13.30
C SER A 58 9.96 5.73 12.71
N GLY A 59 9.62 6.40 11.61
CA GLY A 59 8.36 6.13 10.91
C GLY A 59 8.23 4.68 10.47
N LEU A 60 9.34 4.00 10.15
CA LEU A 60 9.34 2.57 9.86
C LEU A 60 8.88 1.72 11.04
N ASP A 61 9.30 2.08 12.27
CA ASP A 61 8.89 1.37 13.48
C ASP A 61 7.42 1.61 13.82
N VAL A 62 6.92 2.83 13.57
CA VAL A 62 5.49 3.15 13.67
C VAL A 62 4.68 2.33 12.66
N CYS A 63 5.13 2.24 11.41
CA CYS A 63 4.46 1.47 10.37
C CYS A 63 4.42 -0.04 10.70
N ARG A 64 5.55 -0.61 11.14
CA ARG A 64 5.60 -2.02 11.61
C ARG A 64 4.63 -2.28 12.74
N TRP A 65 4.58 -1.38 13.72
CA TRP A 65 3.65 -1.47 14.85
C TRP A 65 2.19 -1.42 14.37
N LEU A 66 1.85 -0.48 13.46
CA LEU A 66 0.50 -0.38 12.87
C LEU A 66 0.08 -1.71 12.25
N ARG A 67 0.97 -2.39 11.52
CA ARG A 67 0.64 -3.63 10.80
C ARG A 67 0.64 -4.86 11.70
N ARG A 68 1.63 -5.01 12.58
CA ARG A 68 1.85 -6.24 13.35
C ARG A 68 1.08 -6.27 14.66
N GLU A 69 1.07 -5.16 15.41
CA GLU A 69 0.50 -5.08 16.75
C GLU A 69 -0.91 -4.49 16.72
N ALA A 70 -1.08 -3.30 16.15
CA ALA A 70 -2.39 -2.64 16.05
C ALA A 70 -3.29 -3.28 14.99
N ARG A 71 -2.76 -4.13 14.09
CA ARG A 71 -3.48 -4.75 12.96
C ARG A 71 -4.26 -3.74 12.13
N CYS A 72 -3.71 -2.56 12.01
CA CYS A 72 -4.31 -1.44 11.30
C CYS A 72 -4.07 -1.58 9.80
N SER A 73 -5.15 -1.55 9.02
CA SER A 73 -5.11 -1.62 7.54
C SER A 73 -5.22 -0.24 6.89
N THR A 74 -5.20 0.85 7.67
CA THR A 74 -5.22 2.21 7.11
C THR A 74 -4.04 2.41 6.17
N PRO A 75 -4.26 2.93 4.95
CA PRO A 75 -3.19 3.22 3.99
C PRO A 75 -2.15 4.19 4.57
N VAL A 76 -0.86 3.87 4.35
CA VAL A 76 0.28 4.66 4.83
C VAL A 76 1.11 5.15 3.64
N LEU A 77 1.21 6.47 3.49
CA LEU A 77 2.16 7.14 2.60
C LEU A 77 3.37 7.56 3.41
N MET A 78 4.54 6.99 3.10
CA MET A 78 5.79 7.37 3.77
C MET A 78 6.42 8.58 3.09
N LEU A 79 6.89 9.56 3.89
CA LEU A 79 7.77 10.62 3.43
C LEU A 79 9.21 10.25 3.75
N THR A 80 10.13 10.42 2.81
CA THR A 80 11.53 10.04 3.00
C THR A 80 12.49 11.01 2.32
N ALA A 81 13.61 11.33 2.99
CA ALA A 81 14.75 12.05 2.41
C ALA A 81 15.77 11.09 1.76
N ARG A 82 15.59 9.76 1.88
CA ARG A 82 16.60 8.75 1.53
C ARG A 82 16.41 8.20 0.13
N ASP A 83 17.52 7.98 -0.55
CA ASP A 83 17.62 7.58 -1.96
C ASP A 83 17.90 6.09 -2.19
N LEU A 84 18.19 5.32 -1.15
CA LEU A 84 18.65 3.96 -1.31
C LEU A 84 17.48 2.99 -1.57
N GLU A 85 17.59 2.19 -2.60
CA GLU A 85 16.65 1.12 -2.96
C GLU A 85 16.41 0.15 -1.78
N THR A 86 17.41 -0.03 -0.92
CA THR A 86 17.34 -0.79 0.33
C THR A 86 16.37 -0.19 1.35
N ASP A 87 16.29 1.15 1.45
CA ASP A 87 15.37 1.82 2.38
C ASP A 87 13.92 1.77 1.90
N LEU A 88 13.69 1.76 0.58
CA LEU A 88 12.39 1.52 -0.01
C LEU A 88 11.90 0.09 0.29
N LEU A 89 12.75 -0.91 0.12
CA LEU A 89 12.42 -2.30 0.45
C LEU A 89 12.08 -2.45 1.93
N ALA A 90 12.92 -1.92 2.83
CA ALA A 90 12.68 -1.95 4.28
C ALA A 90 11.35 -1.32 4.68
N GLY A 91 10.94 -0.29 3.95
CA GLY A 91 9.69 0.39 4.23
C GLY A 91 8.46 -0.34 3.70
N PHE A 92 8.53 -0.94 2.52
CA PHE A 92 7.45 -1.81 2.05
C PHE A 92 7.34 -3.08 2.91
N GLU A 93 8.46 -3.64 3.38
CA GLU A 93 8.47 -4.71 4.39
C GLU A 93 7.87 -4.25 5.73
N ALA A 94 8.00 -2.97 6.09
CA ALA A 94 7.31 -2.39 7.24
C ALA A 94 5.80 -2.27 7.03
N GLY A 95 5.31 -2.40 5.77
CA GLY A 95 3.89 -2.38 5.42
C GLY A 95 3.37 -1.03 4.92
N ALA A 96 4.24 -0.15 4.44
CA ALA A 96 3.82 1.08 3.74
C ALA A 96 3.15 0.76 2.40
N ASP A 97 2.24 1.62 1.97
CA ASP A 97 1.47 1.45 0.73
C ASP A 97 2.08 2.21 -0.44
N ASP A 98 2.73 3.34 -0.16
CA ASP A 98 3.51 4.09 -1.14
C ASP A 98 4.55 4.98 -0.43
N TYR A 99 5.47 5.53 -1.21
CA TYR A 99 6.56 6.41 -0.80
C TYR A 99 6.55 7.70 -1.59
N LEU A 100 6.87 8.80 -0.89
CA LEU A 100 7.08 10.10 -1.49
C LEU A 100 8.42 10.68 -1.03
N ARG A 101 9.30 10.94 -1.99
CA ARG A 101 10.64 11.47 -1.71
C ARG A 101 10.60 12.97 -1.47
N LYS A 102 11.26 13.44 -0.43
CA LYS A 102 11.54 14.86 -0.19
C LYS A 102 12.74 15.32 -1.06
N PRO A 103 12.66 16.48 -1.77
CA PRO A 103 11.53 17.41 -1.84
C PRO A 103 10.45 16.94 -2.83
N PHE A 104 9.19 17.21 -2.55
CA PHE A 104 8.04 16.83 -3.36
C PHE A 104 7.07 18.01 -3.59
N SER A 105 6.20 17.88 -4.55
CA SER A 105 5.10 18.83 -4.73
C SER A 105 3.87 18.38 -3.94
N LEU A 106 3.10 19.34 -3.39
CA LEU A 106 1.84 19.04 -2.68
C LEU A 106 0.81 18.36 -3.61
N LYS A 107 0.85 18.66 -4.91
CA LYS A 107 0.01 17.98 -5.91
C LYS A 107 0.37 16.50 -6.03
N GLU A 108 1.66 16.16 -6.03
CA GLU A 108 2.11 14.76 -6.07
C GLU A 108 1.69 14.02 -4.79
N LEU A 109 1.87 14.65 -3.62
CA LEU A 109 1.41 14.11 -2.35
C LEU A 109 -0.08 13.77 -2.39
N ALA A 110 -0.93 14.72 -2.82
CA ALA A 110 -2.37 14.49 -2.91
C ALA A 110 -2.75 13.40 -3.93
N ALA A 111 -2.07 13.35 -5.08
CA ALA A 111 -2.31 12.33 -6.10
C ALA A 111 -1.99 10.92 -5.55
N ARG A 112 -0.84 10.75 -4.88
CA ARG A 112 -0.45 9.48 -4.26
C ARG A 112 -1.36 9.09 -3.11
N LEU A 113 -1.68 10.04 -2.22
CA LEU A 113 -2.60 9.82 -1.10
C LEU A 113 -3.98 9.38 -1.60
N GLY A 114 -4.52 10.07 -2.62
CA GLY A 114 -5.78 9.69 -3.26
C GLY A 114 -5.72 8.32 -3.93
N ALA A 115 -4.56 7.93 -4.49
CA ALA A 115 -4.38 6.63 -5.12
C ALA A 115 -4.42 5.48 -4.09
N ILE A 116 -3.68 5.58 -2.98
CA ILE A 116 -3.66 4.53 -1.96
C ILE A 116 -4.98 4.42 -1.18
N THR A 117 -5.79 5.48 -1.14
CA THR A 117 -7.09 5.50 -0.43
C THR A 117 -8.27 5.09 -1.31
N ARG A 118 -8.14 5.10 -2.64
CA ARG A 118 -9.19 4.63 -3.55
C ARG A 118 -9.44 3.15 -3.36
N ARG A 119 -10.33 2.79 -2.43
CA ARG A 119 -10.89 1.43 -2.34
C ARG A 119 -11.71 1.20 -3.60
N GLY A 120 -11.27 0.27 -4.43
CA GLY A 120 -12.00 -0.10 -5.63
C GLY A 120 -13.39 -0.63 -5.28
N ARG A 121 -14.42 0.21 -5.36
CA ARG A 121 -15.82 -0.23 -5.42
C ARG A 121 -16.05 -0.92 -6.76
N ARG A 122 -15.63 -2.16 -6.90
CA ARG A 122 -15.97 -2.97 -8.09
C ARG A 122 -16.35 -4.37 -7.69
N GLY A 123 -17.65 -4.61 -7.61
CA GLY A 123 -18.26 -5.94 -7.51
C GLY A 123 -18.23 -6.55 -6.12
N SER A 124 -19.38 -6.88 -5.59
CA SER A 124 -19.54 -7.71 -4.38
C SER A 124 -19.24 -9.17 -4.73
N GLY A 125 -18.65 -9.91 -3.79
CA GLY A 125 -18.51 -11.36 -3.89
C GLY A 125 -17.10 -11.88 -3.65
N VAL A 126 -16.96 -13.21 -3.66
CA VAL A 126 -15.71 -13.92 -3.52
C VAL A 126 -15.10 -14.14 -4.90
N LEU A 127 -13.88 -13.65 -5.11
CA LEU A 127 -13.06 -14.01 -6.28
C LEU A 127 -12.26 -15.26 -5.94
N SER A 128 -12.11 -16.17 -6.90
CA SER A 128 -11.34 -17.40 -6.72
C SER A 128 -10.45 -17.68 -7.92
N VAL A 129 -9.22 -18.07 -7.66
CA VAL A 129 -8.26 -18.59 -8.66
C VAL A 129 -7.58 -19.80 -8.03
N SER A 130 -7.92 -20.99 -8.48
CA SER A 130 -7.53 -22.25 -7.83
C SER A 130 -7.97 -22.25 -6.35
N ASP A 131 -7.06 -22.43 -5.41
CA ASP A 131 -7.28 -22.44 -3.95
C ASP A 131 -7.02 -21.07 -3.28
N LEU A 132 -6.83 -20.02 -4.06
CA LEU A 132 -6.72 -18.63 -3.61
C LEU A 132 -8.08 -17.94 -3.72
N GLU A 133 -8.57 -17.44 -2.58
CA GLU A 133 -9.85 -16.75 -2.47
C GLU A 133 -9.65 -15.33 -1.92
N LEU A 134 -10.39 -14.38 -2.48
CA LEU A 134 -10.50 -13.01 -1.98
C LEU A 134 -11.97 -12.66 -1.84
N ASP A 135 -12.42 -12.50 -0.61
CA ASP A 135 -13.68 -11.85 -0.30
C ASP A 135 -13.49 -10.33 -0.39
N VAL A 136 -14.04 -9.70 -1.43
CA VAL A 136 -13.85 -8.27 -1.70
C VAL A 136 -14.65 -7.38 -0.75
N ASP A 137 -15.71 -7.90 -0.13
CA ASP A 137 -16.54 -7.13 0.81
C ASP A 137 -15.87 -7.06 2.19
N THR A 138 -15.29 -8.16 2.64
CA THR A 138 -14.59 -8.25 3.94
C THR A 138 -13.09 -8.06 3.84
N LEU A 139 -12.54 -7.93 2.62
CA LEU A 139 -11.11 -7.85 2.32
C LEU A 139 -10.31 -9.02 2.94
N THR A 140 -10.93 -10.20 2.97
CA THR A 140 -10.34 -11.40 3.54
C THR A 140 -9.75 -12.26 2.44
N VAL A 141 -8.44 -12.53 2.53
CA VAL A 141 -7.71 -13.42 1.62
C VAL A 141 -7.51 -14.78 2.28
N ARG A 142 -7.74 -15.85 1.53
CA ARG A 142 -7.46 -17.24 1.93
C ARG A 142 -6.64 -17.93 0.84
N ARG A 143 -5.67 -18.72 1.27
CA ARG A 143 -4.89 -19.62 0.40
C ARG A 143 -4.93 -21.02 0.97
N GLY A 144 -5.46 -21.99 0.23
CA GLY A 144 -5.68 -23.33 0.77
C GLY A 144 -6.52 -23.34 2.06
N GLY A 145 -7.52 -22.46 2.18
CA GLY A 145 -8.33 -22.25 3.38
C GLY A 145 -7.68 -21.45 4.50
N LEU A 146 -6.36 -21.21 4.46
CA LEU A 146 -5.63 -20.45 5.48
C LEU A 146 -5.69 -18.94 5.22
N LYS A 147 -6.05 -18.16 6.24
CA LYS A 147 -6.11 -16.69 6.15
C LYS A 147 -4.72 -16.10 5.91
N ARG A 148 -4.63 -15.18 4.95
CA ARG A 148 -3.41 -14.42 4.63
C ARG A 148 -3.64 -12.93 4.88
N THR A 149 -2.60 -12.25 5.35
CA THR A 149 -2.65 -10.80 5.58
C THR A 149 -1.89 -10.10 4.48
N LEU A 150 -2.54 -9.12 3.85
CA LEU A 150 -1.97 -8.26 2.81
C LEU A 150 -2.08 -6.79 3.23
N THR A 151 -1.19 -5.97 2.68
CA THR A 151 -1.33 -4.51 2.75
C THR A 151 -2.51 -4.05 1.89
N PRO A 152 -3.08 -2.86 2.10
CA PRO A 152 -4.14 -2.32 1.24
C PRO A 152 -3.78 -2.29 -0.24
N SER A 153 -2.55 -1.91 -0.60
CA SER A 153 -2.07 -1.96 -1.98
C SER A 153 -1.92 -3.40 -2.49
N GLY A 154 -1.44 -4.32 -1.65
CA GLY A 154 -1.37 -5.74 -1.96
C GLY A 154 -2.75 -6.34 -2.26
N LEU A 155 -3.77 -5.98 -1.49
CA LEU A 155 -5.16 -6.38 -1.73
C LEU A 155 -5.69 -5.84 -3.07
N ARG A 156 -5.41 -4.57 -3.38
CA ARG A 156 -5.80 -3.96 -4.65
C ARG A 156 -5.16 -4.64 -5.86
N ILE A 157 -3.86 -4.93 -5.77
CA ILE A 157 -3.13 -5.65 -6.83
C ILE A 157 -3.73 -7.06 -6.99
N LEU A 158 -3.95 -7.76 -5.88
CA LEU A 158 -4.52 -9.10 -5.91
C LEU A 158 -5.90 -9.10 -6.57
N GLU A 159 -6.80 -8.21 -6.16
CA GLU A 159 -8.12 -8.07 -6.75
C GLU A 159 -8.04 -7.83 -8.26
N PHE A 160 -7.18 -6.90 -8.70
CA PHE A 160 -7.02 -6.57 -10.11
C PHE A 160 -6.53 -7.78 -10.92
N LEU A 161 -5.53 -8.51 -10.40
CA LEU A 161 -5.00 -9.70 -11.04
C LEU A 161 -6.01 -10.86 -11.05
N MET A 162 -6.79 -11.05 -9.96
CA MET A 162 -7.83 -12.09 -9.91
C MET A 162 -8.96 -11.82 -10.91
N ARG A 163 -9.36 -10.57 -11.07
CA ARG A 163 -10.39 -10.18 -12.06
C ARG A 163 -9.90 -10.34 -13.50
N ALA A 164 -8.60 -10.19 -13.74
CA ALA A 164 -8.00 -10.36 -15.05
C ALA A 164 -7.63 -11.82 -15.36
N SER A 165 -7.56 -12.68 -14.34
CA SER A 165 -7.14 -14.09 -14.48
C SER A 165 -7.95 -14.82 -15.56
N PRO A 166 -7.28 -15.64 -16.42
CA PRO A 166 -5.85 -15.96 -16.49
C PRO A 166 -5.02 -15.01 -17.39
N ALA A 167 -5.58 -13.87 -17.82
CA ALA A 167 -4.90 -12.94 -18.69
C ALA A 167 -3.67 -12.27 -18.05
N VAL A 168 -2.73 -11.85 -18.90
CA VAL A 168 -1.56 -11.07 -18.45
C VAL A 168 -1.94 -9.62 -18.28
N VAL A 169 -1.57 -9.05 -17.14
CA VAL A 169 -1.71 -7.62 -16.82
C VAL A 169 -0.36 -6.95 -17.00
N SER A 170 -0.31 -5.87 -17.79
CA SER A 170 0.96 -5.17 -18.02
C SER A 170 1.41 -4.38 -16.77
N ARG A 171 2.69 -4.02 -16.73
CA ARG A 171 3.23 -3.19 -15.65
C ARG A 171 2.57 -1.81 -15.64
N GLU A 172 2.39 -1.25 -16.82
CA GLU A 172 1.78 0.06 -17.03
C GLU A 172 0.35 0.07 -16.49
N GLN A 173 -0.44 -0.97 -16.80
CA GLN A 173 -1.81 -1.12 -16.27
C GLN A 173 -1.84 -1.19 -14.73
N LEU A 174 -0.91 -1.92 -14.11
CA LEU A 174 -0.83 -1.98 -12.65
C LEU A 174 -0.38 -0.66 -12.03
N VAL A 175 0.58 0.02 -12.67
CA VAL A 175 1.04 1.35 -12.23
C VAL A 175 -0.09 2.37 -12.32
N GLU A 176 -0.79 2.44 -13.45
CA GLU A 176 -1.94 3.31 -13.66
C GLU A 176 -3.06 3.00 -12.66
N PHE A 177 -3.38 1.73 -12.44
CA PHE A 177 -4.40 1.31 -11.48
C PHE A 177 -4.05 1.71 -10.03
N LEU A 178 -2.79 1.60 -9.65
CA LEU A 178 -2.35 1.90 -8.29
C LEU A 178 -2.22 3.40 -8.03
N TRP A 179 -1.66 4.15 -8.96
CA TRP A 179 -1.22 5.53 -8.75
C TRP A 179 -1.85 6.54 -9.70
N GLY A 180 -2.54 6.10 -10.77
CA GLY A 180 -3.16 6.95 -11.78
C GLY A 180 -2.19 7.42 -12.87
N GLU A 181 -2.73 8.03 -13.93
CA GLU A 181 -1.96 8.45 -15.12
C GLU A 181 -0.89 9.51 -14.84
N THR A 182 -1.07 10.33 -13.80
CA THR A 182 -0.20 11.48 -13.51
C THR A 182 0.88 11.20 -12.47
N ALA A 183 0.88 10.03 -11.84
CA ALA A 183 1.89 9.69 -10.86
C ALA A 183 3.18 9.24 -11.55
N PRO A 184 4.37 9.70 -11.12
CA PRO A 184 5.63 9.16 -11.62
C PRO A 184 5.67 7.66 -11.35
N ALA A 185 5.79 6.89 -12.42
CA ALA A 185 5.83 5.44 -12.35
C ALA A 185 7.04 4.99 -11.52
N SER A 186 6.80 4.36 -10.37
CA SER A 186 7.86 3.76 -9.58
C SER A 186 7.86 2.25 -9.80
N ASP A 187 8.64 1.79 -10.79
CA ASP A 187 8.89 0.36 -11.04
C ASP A 187 9.41 -0.35 -9.79
N ALA A 188 10.19 0.34 -8.95
CA ALA A 188 10.70 -0.20 -7.69
C ALA A 188 9.56 -0.46 -6.69
N ALA A 189 8.61 0.48 -6.56
CA ALA A 189 7.45 0.32 -5.68
C ALA A 189 6.55 -0.84 -6.13
N LEU A 190 6.27 -0.94 -7.44
CA LEU A 190 5.50 -2.07 -7.97
C LEU A 190 6.19 -3.42 -7.68
N ARG A 191 7.51 -3.51 -7.95
CA ARG A 191 8.26 -4.74 -7.66
C ARG A 191 8.21 -5.13 -6.18
N ALA A 192 8.33 -4.16 -5.27
CA ALA A 192 8.23 -4.40 -3.84
C ALA A 192 6.83 -4.90 -3.43
N HIS A 193 5.77 -4.28 -3.92
CA HIS A 193 4.40 -4.76 -3.66
C HIS A 193 4.17 -6.17 -4.23
N ILE A 194 4.66 -6.47 -5.43
CA ILE A 194 4.58 -7.82 -6.03
C ILE A 194 5.38 -8.84 -5.21
N HIS A 195 6.54 -8.45 -4.71
CA HIS A 195 7.34 -9.32 -3.83
C HIS A 195 6.58 -9.70 -2.56
N LEU A 196 6.03 -8.71 -1.86
CA LEU A 196 5.24 -8.93 -0.65
C LEU A 196 3.96 -9.72 -0.92
N LEU A 197 3.28 -9.43 -2.03
CA LEU A 197 2.12 -10.19 -2.45
C LEU A 197 2.49 -11.66 -2.67
N ARG A 198 3.61 -11.93 -3.36
CA ARG A 198 4.07 -13.31 -3.60
C ARG A 198 4.37 -14.06 -2.31
N GLN A 199 4.99 -13.44 -1.33
CA GLN A 199 5.22 -14.06 -0.01
C GLN A 199 3.91 -14.52 0.66
N ALA A 200 2.83 -13.79 0.46
CA ALA A 200 1.54 -14.09 1.06
C ALA A 200 0.74 -15.14 0.27
N VAL A 201 0.74 -15.05 -1.09
CA VAL A 201 -0.12 -15.90 -1.93
C VAL A 201 0.59 -17.13 -2.48
N ASP A 202 1.92 -17.13 -2.56
CA ASP A 202 2.73 -18.25 -3.07
C ASP A 202 3.78 -18.71 -2.03
N PRO A 203 3.39 -19.09 -0.81
CA PRO A 203 4.34 -19.66 0.12
C PRO A 203 4.82 -21.04 -0.39
N PRO A 204 6.00 -21.51 0.05
CA PRO A 204 6.68 -22.68 -0.52
C PRO A 204 5.86 -23.97 -0.55
N GLU A 205 4.90 -24.09 0.36
CA GLU A 205 4.02 -25.26 0.50
C GLU A 205 2.89 -25.34 -0.55
N PHE A 206 2.69 -24.29 -1.36
CA PHE A 206 1.64 -24.22 -2.36
C PHE A 206 2.17 -24.07 -3.78
N PRO A 207 1.47 -24.56 -4.82
CA PRO A 207 1.80 -24.28 -6.20
C PRO A 207 1.79 -22.77 -6.49
N ARG A 208 2.69 -22.31 -7.34
CA ARG A 208 2.77 -20.90 -7.71
C ARG A 208 1.54 -20.48 -8.53
N LEU A 209 0.93 -19.36 -8.16
CA LEU A 209 -0.15 -18.72 -8.90
C LEU A 209 0.25 -17.37 -9.50
N LEU A 210 1.16 -16.62 -8.85
CA LEU A 210 1.58 -15.31 -9.31
C LEU A 210 2.85 -15.43 -10.18
N HIS A 211 2.67 -15.36 -11.50
CA HIS A 211 3.73 -15.48 -12.48
C HIS A 211 4.22 -14.10 -12.96
N THR A 212 5.53 -14.00 -13.17
CA THR A 212 6.13 -12.85 -13.86
C THR A 212 6.32 -13.21 -15.33
N ILE A 213 5.74 -12.43 -16.22
CA ILE A 213 5.94 -12.55 -17.66
C ILE A 213 7.01 -11.52 -18.05
N HIS A 214 8.21 -12.00 -18.28
CA HIS A 214 9.37 -11.13 -18.51
C HIS A 214 9.12 -10.16 -19.67
N GLY A 215 9.43 -8.88 -19.44
CA GLY A 215 9.23 -7.81 -20.41
C GLY A 215 7.80 -7.35 -20.60
N VAL A 216 6.79 -8.04 -20.01
CA VAL A 216 5.36 -7.73 -20.20
C VAL A 216 4.70 -7.30 -18.89
N GLY A 217 4.66 -8.17 -17.87
CA GLY A 217 3.91 -7.87 -16.66
C GLY A 217 3.74 -9.07 -15.74
N TYR A 218 2.54 -9.23 -15.22
CA TYR A 218 2.20 -10.26 -14.24
C TYR A 218 0.90 -10.97 -14.61
N ARG A 219 0.81 -12.23 -14.22
CA ARG A 219 -0.37 -13.06 -14.42
C ARG A 219 -0.66 -13.85 -13.15
N LEU A 220 -1.93 -13.93 -12.78
CA LEU A 220 -2.41 -14.83 -11.74
C LEU A 220 -3.17 -15.96 -12.40
N ALA A 221 -2.64 -17.18 -12.34
CA ALA A 221 -3.25 -18.37 -12.94
C ALA A 221 -2.69 -19.63 -12.30
N SER A 222 -3.46 -20.72 -12.34
CA SER A 222 -2.95 -22.06 -12.02
C SER A 222 -2.09 -22.58 -13.20
N ASP A 223 -1.21 -23.56 -12.93
CA ASP A 223 -0.40 -24.18 -13.99
C ASP A 223 -1.28 -24.89 -15.04
N SER A 224 -2.51 -25.30 -14.68
CA SER A 224 -3.49 -25.87 -15.60
C SER A 224 -4.10 -24.86 -16.58
N ASP A 225 -4.06 -23.55 -16.25
CA ASP A 225 -4.60 -22.47 -17.08
C ASP A 225 -3.52 -21.83 -17.96
N ALA A 226 -2.31 -22.39 -17.97
CA ALA A 226 -1.13 -21.84 -18.66
C ALA A 226 -0.91 -22.38 -20.08
N CYS A 227 -1.85 -23.19 -20.61
CA CYS A 227 -1.83 -23.70 -21.99
C CYS A 227 -2.63 -22.84 -22.95
#